data_e39e2e54335dd5b478f1aeb21289524a
#
_entry.id   e39e2e54335dd5b478f1aeb21289524a
#
_cell.length_a   1.000
_cell.length_b   1.000
_cell.length_c   1.000
_cell.angle_alpha   90.00
_cell.angle_beta   90.00
_cell.angle_gamma   90.00
#
_symmetry.space_group_name_H-M   'P 1'
#
loop_
_entity.id
_entity.type
_entity.pdbx_description
1 polymer ?
#
loop_
_entity_poly.entity_id
_entity_poly.type
_entity_poly.pdbx_seq_one_letter_code
_entity_poly.pdbx_strand_id
1 'polypeptide(L)'
;MTALASGPDKMNNEAERKFQNRMMPAVAYGQMIGAGILWFVAIWGRVLGAEPFTTWLYFFAWWPLLLFLDGLLAYLTGKSLIWQRPKDFLRMAFFSVTVWLVFEVFNLCLLNWRYVGVEPLLWLRWPGYALSFATVLPGVLLAAEVLAALGVGAHLRGEPRHLGNWQPALLLAGVVCLILPFLAPYAAFPLIWLTFIFLLDPLVDLMSGDSLTRRLAAGERQRHLCLLLAGLLCGLWWELWNYPSPVKWVYSLPVLNFGKIFEMPVLGFLGFLPFALECAVMYRFLQLIDQRLSGSARLVFYLTQVAFWLVLFFALDSRTVLSFGPG
;
A
#
# COMPACT_ATOMS: atom_id res chain seq x y z
N MET A 1 36.27 -14.34 -37.61
CA MET A 1 36.96 -14.87 -36.41
C MET A 1 36.58 -14.03 -35.22
N THR A 2 35.56 -14.38 -34.51
CA THR A 2 35.27 -13.93 -33.12
C THR A 2 34.16 -14.81 -32.54
N ALA A 3 34.50 -16.08 -32.31
CA ALA A 3 33.80 -16.95 -31.40
C ALA A 3 34.73 -17.15 -30.19
N LEU A 4 34.16 -17.27 -29.02
CA LEU A 4 34.77 -17.59 -27.73
C LEU A 4 34.79 -16.45 -26.72
N ALA A 5 33.67 -16.33 -26.00
CA ALA A 5 33.63 -16.05 -24.58
C ALA A 5 32.24 -16.38 -24.01
N SER A 6 31.87 -17.64 -24.05
CA SER A 6 30.82 -18.21 -23.18
C SER A 6 31.55 -18.63 -21.88
N GLY A 7 31.77 -17.66 -20.99
CA GLY A 7 32.42 -17.92 -19.71
C GLY A 7 31.49 -18.68 -18.75
N PRO A 8 32.05 -19.34 -17.71
CA PRO A 8 31.33 -20.15 -16.72
C PRO A 8 30.19 -19.39 -15.97
N ASP A 9 30.21 -18.06 -15.93
CA ASP A 9 29.17 -17.22 -15.34
C ASP A 9 27.83 -17.23 -16.13
N LYS A 10 27.86 -17.39 -17.45
CA LYS A 10 26.59 -17.46 -18.24
C LYS A 10 25.91 -18.81 -18.08
N MET A 11 26.67 -19.89 -18.03
CA MET A 11 26.13 -21.24 -17.80
C MET A 11 25.57 -21.42 -16.39
N ASN A 12 26.23 -20.89 -15.36
CA ASN A 12 25.69 -20.86 -13.99
C ASN A 12 24.40 -20.06 -13.91
N ASN A 13 24.33 -18.90 -14.52
CA ASN A 13 23.12 -18.06 -14.54
C ASN A 13 21.93 -18.74 -15.26
N GLU A 14 22.16 -19.49 -16.34
CA GLU A 14 21.09 -20.24 -17.00
C GLU A 14 20.63 -21.48 -16.20
N ALA A 15 21.55 -22.20 -15.57
CA ALA A 15 21.22 -23.34 -14.72
C ALA A 15 20.45 -22.87 -13.47
N GLU A 16 20.88 -21.79 -12.83
CA GLU A 16 20.17 -21.19 -11.71
C GLU A 16 18.77 -20.67 -12.11
N ARG A 17 18.64 -20.03 -13.27
CA ARG A 17 17.33 -19.60 -13.80
C ARG A 17 16.41 -20.79 -14.09
N LYS A 18 16.93 -21.88 -14.68
CA LYS A 18 16.16 -23.10 -14.93
C LYS A 18 15.74 -23.79 -13.63
N PHE A 19 16.61 -23.82 -12.61
CA PHE A 19 16.31 -24.34 -11.29
C PHE A 19 15.25 -23.49 -10.59
N GLN A 20 15.40 -22.18 -10.57
CA GLN A 20 14.43 -21.23 -10.01
C GLN A 20 13.06 -21.35 -10.71
N ASN A 21 13.02 -21.45 -12.04
CA ASN A 21 11.78 -21.61 -12.79
C ASN A 21 11.06 -22.94 -12.51
N ARG A 22 11.77 -24.00 -12.14
CA ARG A 22 11.19 -25.31 -11.76
C ARG A 22 10.70 -25.33 -10.31
N MET A 23 11.42 -24.66 -9.41
CA MET A 23 11.10 -24.65 -7.98
C MET A 23 10.00 -23.63 -7.64
N MET A 24 9.91 -22.54 -8.39
CA MET A 24 8.99 -21.43 -8.09
C MET A 24 7.52 -21.83 -8.02
N PRO A 25 6.95 -22.67 -8.91
CA PRO A 25 5.56 -23.11 -8.78
C PRO A 25 5.26 -23.85 -7.47
N ALA A 26 6.16 -24.75 -7.06
CA ALA A 26 5.99 -25.50 -5.80
C ALA A 26 6.05 -24.59 -4.57
N VAL A 27 6.99 -23.63 -4.56
CA VAL A 27 7.09 -22.60 -3.51
C VAL A 27 5.84 -21.75 -3.49
N ALA A 28 5.35 -21.30 -4.65
CA ALA A 28 4.14 -20.50 -4.79
C ALA A 28 2.90 -21.23 -4.26
N TYR A 29 2.73 -22.51 -4.60
CA TYR A 29 1.63 -23.32 -4.07
C TYR A 29 1.74 -23.49 -2.55
N GLY A 30 2.93 -23.84 -2.04
CA GLY A 30 3.17 -23.98 -0.61
C GLY A 30 2.86 -22.68 0.15
N GLN A 31 3.23 -21.54 -0.41
CA GLN A 31 2.97 -20.22 0.16
C GLN A 31 1.47 -19.89 0.18
N MET A 32 0.74 -20.14 -0.90
CA MET A 32 -0.71 -19.92 -0.95
C MET A 32 -1.47 -20.85 0.01
N ILE A 33 -1.09 -22.13 0.08
CA ILE A 33 -1.68 -23.08 1.01
C ILE A 33 -1.39 -22.65 2.45
N GLY A 34 -0.14 -22.30 2.78
CA GLY A 34 0.26 -21.79 4.09
C GLY A 34 -0.52 -20.53 4.49
N ALA A 35 -0.69 -19.59 3.56
CA ALA A 35 -1.52 -18.40 3.76
C ALA A 35 -2.99 -18.75 4.04
N GLY A 36 -3.54 -19.71 3.30
CA GLY A 36 -4.91 -20.20 3.52
C GLY A 36 -5.09 -20.86 4.88
N ILE A 37 -4.12 -21.68 5.32
CA ILE A 37 -4.12 -22.30 6.65
C ILE A 37 -4.04 -21.22 7.73
N LEU A 38 -3.16 -20.23 7.60
CA LEU A 38 -3.06 -19.12 8.55
C LEU A 38 -4.37 -18.32 8.64
N TRP A 39 -5.04 -18.05 7.52
CA TRP A 39 -6.37 -17.45 7.52
C TRP A 39 -7.42 -18.30 8.23
N PHE A 40 -7.45 -19.58 7.92
CA PHE A 40 -8.40 -20.49 8.57
C PHE A 40 -8.20 -20.49 10.09
N VAL A 41 -6.94 -20.62 10.55
CA VAL A 41 -6.60 -20.57 11.98
C VAL A 41 -6.99 -19.23 12.61
N ALA A 42 -6.72 -18.12 11.93
CA ALA A 42 -7.04 -16.78 12.43
C ALA A 42 -8.55 -16.56 12.56
N ILE A 43 -9.32 -16.91 11.52
CA ILE A 43 -10.79 -16.76 11.53
C ILE A 43 -11.40 -17.68 12.57
N TRP A 44 -10.96 -18.94 12.65
CA TRP A 44 -11.45 -19.90 13.62
C TRP A 44 -11.10 -19.49 15.05
N GLY A 45 -9.87 -19.07 15.29
CA GLY A 45 -9.42 -18.52 16.58
C GLY A 45 -10.28 -17.32 16.99
N ARG A 46 -10.60 -16.40 16.05
CA ARG A 46 -11.49 -15.27 16.30
C ARG A 46 -12.91 -15.71 16.66
N VAL A 47 -13.48 -16.69 15.96
CA VAL A 47 -14.82 -17.26 16.25
C VAL A 47 -14.88 -17.86 17.66
N LEU A 48 -13.79 -18.51 18.09
CA LEU A 48 -13.67 -19.09 19.43
C LEU A 48 -13.34 -18.04 20.52
N GLY A 49 -13.13 -16.77 20.18
CA GLY A 49 -12.71 -15.73 21.12
C GLY A 49 -11.27 -15.92 21.63
N ALA A 50 -10.44 -16.70 20.92
CA ALA A 50 -9.08 -16.99 21.34
C ALA A 50 -8.12 -15.85 21.04
N GLU A 51 -7.29 -15.48 22.01
CA GLU A 51 -6.17 -14.59 21.79
C GLU A 51 -4.96 -15.36 21.18
N PRO A 52 -4.17 -14.72 20.35
CA PRO A 52 -4.18 -13.30 19.93
C PRO A 52 -5.10 -12.97 18.73
N PHE A 53 -5.85 -13.94 18.20
CA PHE A 53 -6.63 -13.79 16.97
C PHE A 53 -7.79 -12.80 17.10
N THR A 54 -8.30 -12.60 18.31
CA THR A 54 -9.39 -11.65 18.59
C THR A 54 -8.87 -10.22 18.53
N THR A 55 -7.90 -9.87 19.33
CA THR A 55 -7.33 -8.52 19.40
C THR A 55 -6.56 -8.15 18.15
N TRP A 56 -5.83 -9.09 17.53
CA TRP A 56 -4.95 -8.86 16.38
C TRP A 56 -5.51 -9.38 15.07
N LEU A 57 -6.84 -9.49 14.93
CA LEU A 57 -7.49 -10.02 13.72
C LEU A 57 -6.98 -9.33 12.45
N TYR A 58 -6.85 -8.01 12.48
CA TYR A 58 -6.36 -7.23 11.34
C TYR A 58 -4.98 -7.70 10.86
N PHE A 59 -4.04 -7.91 11.81
CA PHE A 59 -2.72 -8.43 11.51
C PHE A 59 -2.79 -9.83 10.89
N PHE A 60 -3.54 -10.74 11.52
CA PHE A 60 -3.68 -12.11 11.05
C PHE A 60 -4.51 -12.26 9.77
N ALA A 61 -5.21 -11.22 9.35
CA ALA A 61 -5.90 -11.18 8.08
C ALA A 61 -4.97 -10.66 6.95
N TRP A 62 -4.26 -9.55 7.20
CA TRP A 62 -3.47 -8.88 6.17
C TRP A 62 -2.16 -9.59 5.82
N TRP A 63 -1.39 -10.05 6.79
CA TRP A 63 -0.11 -10.70 6.51
C TRP A 63 -0.27 -11.99 5.70
N PRO A 64 -1.23 -12.89 6.01
CA PRO A 64 -1.53 -14.02 5.14
C PRO A 64 -2.04 -13.59 3.76
N LEU A 65 -2.81 -12.50 3.63
CA LEU A 65 -3.20 -12.00 2.31
C LEU A 65 -1.98 -11.59 1.48
N LEU A 66 -1.02 -10.89 2.07
CA LEU A 66 0.21 -10.51 1.37
C LEU A 66 0.99 -11.75 0.90
N LEU A 67 1.10 -12.78 1.75
CA LEU A 67 1.68 -14.06 1.38
C LEU A 67 0.92 -14.71 0.22
N PHE A 68 -0.42 -14.71 0.29
CA PHE A 68 -1.25 -15.27 -0.77
C PHE A 68 -1.09 -14.52 -2.09
N LEU A 69 -1.13 -13.19 -2.08
CA LEU A 69 -0.97 -12.36 -3.28
C LEU A 69 0.40 -12.53 -3.93
N ASP A 70 1.48 -12.57 -3.13
CA ASP A 70 2.83 -12.80 -3.64
C ASP A 70 2.98 -14.23 -4.19
N GLY A 71 2.41 -15.22 -3.51
CA GLY A 71 2.36 -16.60 -4.00
C GLY A 71 1.59 -16.74 -5.31
N LEU A 72 0.43 -16.08 -5.41
CA LEU A 72 -0.36 -16.05 -6.63
C LEU A 72 0.38 -15.35 -7.78
N LEU A 73 1.03 -14.21 -7.49
CA LEU A 73 1.87 -13.51 -8.47
C LEU A 73 3.04 -14.41 -8.93
N ALA A 74 3.69 -15.11 -7.99
CA ALA A 74 4.76 -16.04 -8.30
C ALA A 74 4.28 -17.22 -9.16
N TYR A 75 3.09 -17.73 -8.89
CA TYR A 75 2.47 -18.78 -9.71
C TYR A 75 2.18 -18.31 -11.13
N LEU A 76 1.60 -17.12 -11.29
CA LEU A 76 1.20 -16.56 -12.57
C LEU A 76 2.40 -16.10 -13.44
N THR A 77 3.45 -15.59 -12.80
CA THR A 77 4.55 -14.88 -13.51
C THR A 77 5.95 -15.47 -13.30
N GLY A 78 6.10 -16.39 -12.36
CA GLY A 78 7.42 -16.87 -11.91
C GLY A 78 8.18 -15.85 -11.06
N LYS A 79 7.56 -14.74 -10.62
CA LYS A 79 8.21 -13.66 -9.88
C LYS A 79 7.59 -13.49 -8.51
N SER A 80 8.39 -13.61 -7.45
CA SER A 80 8.02 -13.34 -6.06
C SER A 80 8.80 -12.14 -5.54
N LEU A 81 8.12 -11.22 -4.91
CA LEU A 81 8.75 -10.10 -4.21
C LEU A 81 9.35 -10.59 -2.89
N ILE A 82 8.66 -11.47 -2.18
CA ILE A 82 9.08 -11.97 -0.85
C ILE A 82 10.29 -12.90 -0.97
N TRP A 83 10.29 -13.86 -1.89
CA TRP A 83 11.35 -14.86 -2.00
C TRP A 83 12.55 -14.41 -2.83
N GLN A 84 12.31 -13.72 -3.93
CA GLN A 84 13.38 -13.32 -4.85
C GLN A 84 13.95 -11.94 -4.52
N ARG A 85 13.16 -11.06 -3.89
CA ARG A 85 13.53 -9.67 -3.59
C ARG A 85 13.14 -9.25 -2.17
N PRO A 86 13.52 -10.02 -1.12
CA PRO A 86 13.08 -9.77 0.26
C PRO A 86 13.47 -8.37 0.76
N LYS A 87 14.62 -7.86 0.37
CA LYS A 87 15.04 -6.49 0.73
C LYS A 87 14.12 -5.41 0.15
N ASP A 88 13.59 -5.62 -1.06
CA ASP A 88 12.66 -4.69 -1.67
C ASP A 88 11.28 -4.79 -1.02
N PHE A 89 10.85 -5.99 -0.63
CA PHE A 89 9.63 -6.18 0.16
C PHE A 89 9.72 -5.48 1.52
N LEU A 90 10.79 -5.68 2.27
CA LEU A 90 11.01 -5.03 3.56
C LEU A 90 11.08 -3.50 3.43
N ARG A 91 11.71 -3.00 2.38
CA ARG A 91 11.74 -1.56 2.07
C ARG A 91 10.35 -1.02 1.77
N MET A 92 9.55 -1.74 0.98
CA MET A 92 8.17 -1.38 0.69
C MET A 92 7.32 -1.37 1.97
N ALA A 93 7.43 -2.37 2.81
CA ALA A 93 6.76 -2.45 4.10
C ALA A 93 7.16 -1.30 5.04
N PHE A 94 8.44 -0.94 5.08
CA PHE A 94 8.94 0.21 5.82
C PHE A 94 8.34 1.52 5.31
N PHE A 95 8.42 1.80 4.02
CA PHE A 95 7.84 3.01 3.43
C PHE A 95 6.32 3.05 3.56
N SER A 96 5.66 1.89 3.63
CA SER A 96 4.22 1.77 3.84
C SER A 96 3.77 2.43 5.14
N VAL A 97 4.52 2.24 6.23
CA VAL A 97 4.24 2.90 7.52
C VAL A 97 4.30 4.42 7.35
N THR A 98 5.35 4.93 6.73
CA THR A 98 5.49 6.37 6.48
C THR A 98 4.34 6.92 5.62
N VAL A 99 4.01 6.22 4.53
CA VAL A 99 2.93 6.64 3.62
C VAL A 99 1.59 6.69 4.35
N TRP A 100 1.24 5.67 5.12
CA TRP A 100 -0.01 5.71 5.88
C TRP A 100 -0.01 6.81 6.93
N LEU A 101 1.08 7.01 7.66
CA LEU A 101 1.18 8.05 8.67
C LEU A 101 1.07 9.47 8.10
N VAL A 102 1.39 9.69 6.82
CA VAL A 102 1.12 10.97 6.15
C VAL A 102 -0.40 11.21 6.07
N PHE A 103 -1.22 10.19 5.79
CA PHE A 103 -2.69 10.34 5.84
C PHE A 103 -3.20 10.51 7.26
N GLU A 104 -2.54 9.92 8.25
CA GLU A 104 -2.88 10.19 9.66
C GLU A 104 -2.61 11.64 10.07
N VAL A 105 -1.61 12.33 9.49
CA VAL A 105 -1.44 13.78 9.71
C VAL A 105 -2.69 14.57 9.33
N PHE A 106 -3.31 14.25 8.17
CA PHE A 106 -4.58 14.84 7.79
C PHE A 106 -5.69 14.47 8.80
N ASN A 107 -5.74 13.20 9.18
CA ASN A 107 -6.75 12.71 10.10
C ASN A 107 -6.65 13.34 11.51
N LEU A 108 -5.45 13.68 11.99
CA LEU A 108 -5.28 14.43 13.26
C LEU A 108 -6.00 15.79 13.23
N CYS A 109 -6.16 16.40 12.07
CA CYS A 109 -6.85 17.66 11.89
C CYS A 109 -8.34 17.49 11.57
N LEU A 110 -8.66 16.55 10.68
CA LEU A 110 -10.00 16.40 10.11
C LEU A 110 -10.88 15.41 10.89
N LEU A 111 -10.27 14.49 11.63
CA LEU A 111 -10.92 13.48 12.47
C LEU A 111 -11.98 12.64 11.71
N ASN A 112 -11.69 12.31 10.46
CA ASN A 112 -12.56 11.53 9.59
C ASN A 112 -12.71 10.07 10.03
N TRP A 113 -11.72 9.54 10.77
CA TRP A 113 -11.77 8.23 11.42
C TRP A 113 -11.10 8.26 12.78
N ARG A 114 -11.52 7.35 13.65
CA ARG A 114 -11.01 7.18 15.00
C ARG A 114 -10.89 5.71 15.34
N TYR A 115 -10.00 5.38 16.26
CA TYR A 115 -9.69 4.01 16.65
C TYR A 115 -10.36 3.67 17.99
N VAL A 116 -10.93 2.46 18.09
CA VAL A 116 -11.57 1.94 19.30
C VAL A 116 -10.99 0.58 19.66
N GLY A 117 -10.99 0.26 20.94
CA GLY A 117 -10.54 -1.03 21.47
C GLY A 117 -9.04 -1.29 21.34
N VAL A 118 -8.23 -0.25 21.15
CA VAL A 118 -6.80 -0.39 20.83
C VAL A 118 -6.03 -1.03 21.98
N GLU A 119 -4.99 -1.82 21.68
CA GLU A 119 -4.12 -2.47 22.66
C GLU A 119 -3.66 -1.50 23.75
N PRO A 120 -3.95 -1.76 25.04
CA PRO A 120 -3.60 -0.84 26.12
C PRO A 120 -2.10 -0.74 26.39
N LEU A 121 -1.35 -1.83 26.20
CA LEU A 121 0.07 -1.88 26.45
C LEU A 121 0.86 -1.18 25.34
N LEU A 122 1.48 -0.07 25.62
CA LEU A 122 2.20 0.77 24.67
C LEU A 122 3.26 0.01 23.86
N TRP A 123 4.00 -0.88 24.51
CA TRP A 123 5.06 -1.68 23.89
C TRP A 123 4.55 -2.78 22.94
N LEU A 124 3.26 -3.13 22.98
CA LEU A 124 2.58 -3.95 21.99
C LEU A 124 1.89 -3.08 20.93
N ARG A 125 1.23 -1.99 21.36
CA ARG A 125 0.44 -1.10 20.51
C ARG A 125 1.26 -0.45 19.40
N TRP A 126 2.40 0.17 19.74
CA TRP A 126 3.21 0.86 18.73
C TRP A 126 3.85 -0.06 17.70
N PRO A 127 4.45 -1.21 18.04
CA PRO A 127 4.79 -2.23 17.07
C PRO A 127 3.58 -2.71 16.26
N GLY A 128 2.41 -2.84 16.89
CA GLY A 128 1.15 -3.17 16.22
C GLY A 128 0.75 -2.16 15.16
N TYR A 129 0.85 -0.86 15.45
CA TYR A 129 0.66 0.18 14.44
C TYR A 129 1.63 0.03 13.28
N ALA A 130 2.93 -0.10 13.56
CA ALA A 130 3.93 -0.27 12.53
C ALA A 130 3.65 -1.50 11.64
N LEU A 131 3.35 -2.65 12.24
CA LEU A 131 3.05 -3.89 11.51
C LEU A 131 1.74 -3.81 10.71
N SER A 132 0.72 -3.11 11.21
CA SER A 132 -0.53 -2.92 10.49
C SER A 132 -0.35 -1.97 9.30
N PHE A 133 0.30 -0.83 9.51
CA PHE A 133 0.54 0.16 8.46
C PHE A 133 1.57 -0.32 7.42
N ALA A 134 2.45 -1.24 7.77
CA ALA A 134 3.39 -1.89 6.86
C ALA A 134 2.71 -2.71 5.75
N THR A 135 1.42 -3.04 5.88
CA THR A 135 0.68 -3.86 4.92
C THR A 135 0.04 -3.05 3.77
N VAL A 136 -0.08 -1.73 3.92
CA VAL A 136 -0.84 -0.87 2.99
C VAL A 136 -0.24 -0.86 1.58
N LEU A 137 1.01 -0.45 1.42
CA LEU A 137 1.68 -0.45 0.12
C LEU A 137 1.82 -1.86 -0.48
N PRO A 138 2.31 -2.87 0.28
CA PRO A 138 2.35 -4.23 -0.25
C PRO A 138 0.99 -4.75 -0.69
N GLY A 139 -0.07 -4.49 0.08
CA GLY A 139 -1.43 -4.90 -0.28
C GLY A 139 -1.89 -4.33 -1.61
N VAL A 140 -1.84 -3.01 -1.75
CA VAL A 140 -2.26 -2.31 -2.97
C VAL A 140 -1.41 -2.70 -4.19
N LEU A 141 -0.08 -2.70 -4.03
CA LEU A 141 0.81 -2.91 -5.18
C LEU A 141 0.84 -4.38 -5.62
N LEU A 142 0.84 -5.35 -4.70
CA LEU A 142 0.73 -6.77 -5.07
C LEU A 142 -0.63 -7.08 -5.70
N ALA A 143 -1.73 -6.54 -5.18
CA ALA A 143 -3.04 -6.71 -5.80
C ALA A 143 -3.07 -6.16 -7.23
N ALA A 144 -2.48 -4.98 -7.48
CA ALA A 144 -2.39 -4.39 -8.81
C ALA A 144 -1.55 -5.25 -9.76
N GLU A 145 -0.41 -5.79 -9.31
CA GLU A 145 0.43 -6.68 -10.12
C GLU A 145 -0.27 -8.02 -10.41
N VAL A 146 -1.02 -8.58 -9.45
CA VAL A 146 -1.83 -9.79 -9.67
C VAL A 146 -2.91 -9.53 -10.71
N LEU A 147 -3.66 -8.42 -10.63
CA LEU A 147 -4.66 -8.05 -11.64
C LEU A 147 -4.05 -7.89 -13.03
N ALA A 148 -2.88 -7.26 -13.11
CA ALA A 148 -2.15 -7.12 -14.38
C ALA A 148 -1.69 -8.49 -14.93
N ALA A 149 -1.21 -9.39 -14.07
CA ALA A 149 -0.81 -10.75 -14.44
C ALA A 149 -1.99 -11.62 -14.90
N LEU A 150 -3.19 -11.37 -14.36
CA LEU A 150 -4.45 -11.99 -14.81
C LEU A 150 -4.97 -11.39 -16.14
N GLY A 151 -4.28 -10.39 -16.70
CA GLY A 151 -4.64 -9.78 -17.98
C GLY A 151 -5.74 -8.72 -17.88
N VAL A 152 -6.10 -8.27 -16.66
CA VAL A 152 -7.11 -7.22 -16.48
C VAL A 152 -6.67 -5.96 -17.22
N GLY A 153 -7.50 -5.49 -18.16
CA GLY A 153 -7.23 -4.30 -18.96
C GLY A 153 -6.08 -4.42 -19.97
N ALA A 154 -5.57 -5.61 -20.27
CA ALA A 154 -4.45 -5.81 -21.20
C ALA A 154 -4.72 -5.26 -22.62
N HIS A 155 -6.00 -5.22 -23.02
CA HIS A 155 -6.46 -4.66 -24.29
C HIS A 155 -6.59 -3.13 -24.28
N LEU A 156 -6.51 -2.48 -23.12
CA LEU A 156 -6.71 -1.04 -22.95
C LEU A 156 -5.42 -0.28 -23.32
N ARG A 157 -5.19 -0.12 -24.57
CA ARG A 157 -4.14 0.78 -25.10
C ARG A 157 -4.77 2.02 -25.69
N GLY A 158 -4.18 3.18 -25.40
CA GLY A 158 -4.57 4.46 -25.97
C GLY A 158 -3.55 4.91 -27.01
N GLU A 159 -3.95 5.86 -27.84
CA GLU A 159 -2.98 6.57 -28.67
C GLU A 159 -2.11 7.48 -27.78
N PRO A 160 -0.81 7.54 -28.04
CA PRO A 160 0.08 8.45 -27.34
C PRO A 160 -0.36 9.90 -27.54
N ARG A 161 -0.30 10.68 -26.44
CA ARG A 161 -0.63 12.12 -26.45
C ARG A 161 0.58 12.91 -26.00
N HIS A 162 0.80 14.04 -26.66
CA HIS A 162 1.81 15.00 -26.21
C HIS A 162 1.26 15.84 -25.06
N LEU A 163 1.96 15.86 -23.92
CA LEU A 163 1.49 16.53 -22.70
C LEU A 163 1.90 18.01 -22.62
N GLY A 164 2.84 18.49 -23.43
CA GLY A 164 3.41 19.82 -23.23
C GLY A 164 4.05 19.99 -21.85
N ASN A 165 3.96 21.20 -21.29
CA ASN A 165 4.47 21.53 -19.96
C ASN A 165 3.34 21.38 -18.92
N TRP A 166 3.05 20.16 -18.50
CA TRP A 166 1.92 19.84 -17.61
C TRP A 166 2.26 19.88 -16.11
N GLN A 167 3.55 19.76 -15.76
CA GLN A 167 4.00 19.63 -14.37
C GLN A 167 3.59 20.83 -13.49
N PRO A 168 3.74 22.12 -13.91
CA PRO A 168 3.33 23.26 -13.07
C PRO A 168 1.83 23.27 -12.77
N ALA A 169 1.00 22.87 -13.74
CA ALA A 169 -0.45 22.85 -13.55
C ALA A 169 -0.88 21.79 -12.52
N LEU A 170 -0.29 20.58 -12.57
CA LEU A 170 -0.56 19.57 -11.56
C LEU A 170 0.01 19.93 -10.19
N LEU A 171 1.19 20.52 -10.12
CA LEU A 171 1.75 20.99 -8.84
C LEU A 171 0.83 22.04 -8.18
N LEU A 172 0.30 22.98 -8.96
CA LEU A 172 -0.67 23.97 -8.45
C LEU A 172 -1.96 23.28 -7.97
N ALA A 173 -2.49 22.33 -8.75
CA ALA A 173 -3.66 21.54 -8.35
C ALA A 173 -3.38 20.75 -7.05
N GLY A 174 -2.19 20.18 -6.92
CA GLY A 174 -1.77 19.48 -5.71
C GLY A 174 -1.69 20.38 -4.47
N VAL A 175 -1.20 21.60 -4.62
CA VAL A 175 -1.19 22.60 -3.55
C VAL A 175 -2.63 22.98 -3.14
N VAL A 176 -3.52 23.12 -4.10
CA VAL A 176 -4.95 23.37 -3.83
C VAL A 176 -5.56 22.18 -3.07
N CYS A 177 -5.32 20.94 -3.54
CA CYS A 177 -5.80 19.73 -2.87
C CYS A 177 -5.21 19.55 -1.47
N LEU A 178 -3.99 20.02 -1.21
CA LEU A 178 -3.36 19.99 0.09
C LEU A 178 -4.01 20.98 1.08
N ILE A 179 -4.31 22.19 0.63
CA ILE A 179 -4.73 23.29 1.52
C ILE A 179 -6.24 23.31 1.73
N LEU A 180 -7.01 23.11 0.66
CA LEU A 180 -8.46 23.32 0.67
C LEU A 180 -9.21 22.42 1.68
N PRO A 181 -8.83 21.16 1.96
CA PRO A 181 -9.46 20.36 3.00
C PRO A 181 -9.39 20.96 4.41
N PHE A 182 -8.36 21.73 4.71
CA PHE A 182 -8.24 22.43 6.00
C PHE A 182 -9.05 23.73 6.07
N LEU A 183 -9.28 24.38 4.93
CA LEU A 183 -10.07 25.61 4.86
C LEU A 183 -11.58 25.33 4.76
N ALA A 184 -11.96 24.24 4.10
CA ALA A 184 -13.33 23.84 3.86
C ALA A 184 -13.53 22.33 4.07
N PRO A 185 -13.35 21.81 5.32
CA PRO A 185 -13.31 20.38 5.58
C PRO A 185 -14.58 19.63 5.14
N TYR A 186 -15.76 20.25 5.26
CA TYR A 186 -17.02 19.60 4.86
C TYR A 186 -17.15 19.34 3.36
N ALA A 187 -16.64 20.24 2.53
CA ALA A 187 -16.78 20.16 1.07
C ALA A 187 -15.55 19.55 0.39
N ALA A 188 -14.37 19.81 0.94
CA ALA A 188 -13.11 19.57 0.26
C ALA A 188 -12.29 18.39 0.82
N PHE A 189 -12.73 17.72 1.92
CA PHE A 189 -11.96 16.59 2.47
C PHE A 189 -11.65 15.49 1.44
N PRO A 190 -12.48 15.19 0.42
CA PRO A 190 -12.15 14.15 -0.55
C PRO A 190 -10.93 14.49 -1.42
N LEU A 191 -10.53 15.76 -1.50
CA LEU A 191 -9.35 16.18 -2.27
C LEU A 191 -8.03 15.65 -1.69
N ILE A 192 -8.03 15.20 -0.42
CA ILE A 192 -6.88 14.55 0.19
C ILE A 192 -6.42 13.37 -0.67
N TRP A 193 -7.36 12.61 -1.23
CA TRP A 193 -7.09 11.42 -2.05
C TRP A 193 -6.56 11.73 -3.46
N LEU A 194 -6.29 13.00 -3.79
CA LEU A 194 -5.68 13.46 -5.03
C LEU A 194 -4.38 14.24 -4.78
N THR A 195 -4.13 14.62 -3.53
CA THR A 195 -3.04 15.52 -3.13
C THR A 195 -1.69 15.04 -3.61
N PHE A 196 -1.33 13.80 -3.28
CA PHE A 196 0.01 13.28 -3.55
C PHE A 196 0.18 12.80 -4.99
N ILE A 197 -0.90 12.45 -5.70
CA ILE A 197 -0.83 12.24 -7.15
C ILE A 197 -0.37 13.54 -7.81
N PHE A 198 -1.03 14.65 -7.49
CA PHE A 198 -0.74 15.91 -8.15
C PHE A 198 0.55 16.58 -7.69
N LEU A 199 0.96 16.40 -6.43
CA LEU A 199 2.23 16.96 -5.94
C LEU A 199 3.44 16.12 -6.33
N LEU A 200 3.35 14.80 -6.25
CA LEU A 200 4.53 13.96 -6.35
C LEU A 200 4.73 13.35 -7.73
N ASP A 201 3.68 13.10 -8.52
CA ASP A 201 3.84 12.54 -9.86
C ASP A 201 4.65 13.44 -10.82
N PRO A 202 4.43 14.79 -10.81
CA PRO A 202 5.32 15.70 -11.52
C PRO A 202 6.77 15.64 -11.05
N LEU A 203 7.02 15.49 -9.74
CA LEU A 203 8.37 15.38 -9.20
C LEU A 203 9.01 14.04 -9.59
N VAL A 204 8.25 12.94 -9.55
CA VAL A 204 8.68 11.63 -10.07
C VAL A 204 9.05 11.73 -11.54
N ASP A 205 8.28 12.46 -12.33
CA ASP A 205 8.58 12.71 -13.75
C ASP A 205 9.91 13.46 -13.93
N LEU A 206 10.10 14.55 -13.22
CA LEU A 206 11.35 15.34 -13.25
C LEU A 206 12.57 14.52 -12.77
N MET A 207 12.35 13.60 -11.81
CA MET A 207 13.42 12.78 -11.25
C MET A 207 13.80 11.58 -12.11
N SER A 208 12.86 10.99 -12.85
CA SER A 208 13.06 9.69 -13.52
C SER A 208 12.58 9.64 -14.96
N GLY A 209 11.80 10.62 -15.41
CA GLY A 209 11.14 10.57 -16.71
C GLY A 209 10.03 9.49 -16.80
N ASP A 210 9.63 8.88 -15.68
CA ASP A 210 8.74 7.72 -15.63
C ASP A 210 7.68 7.90 -14.53
N SER A 211 6.68 8.76 -14.82
CA SER A 211 5.55 9.06 -13.96
C SER A 211 4.27 8.35 -14.41
N LEU A 212 3.25 8.26 -13.55
CA LEU A 212 1.93 7.72 -13.92
C LEU A 212 1.29 8.56 -15.03
N THR A 213 1.35 9.90 -14.93
CA THR A 213 0.81 10.80 -15.96
C THR A 213 1.48 10.57 -17.31
N ARG A 214 2.82 10.44 -17.34
CA ARG A 214 3.56 10.17 -18.59
C ARG A 214 3.17 8.81 -19.20
N ARG A 215 3.07 7.77 -18.38
CA ARG A 215 2.63 6.43 -18.83
C ARG A 215 1.20 6.47 -19.38
N LEU A 216 0.29 7.18 -18.72
CA LEU A 216 -1.08 7.36 -19.19
C LEU A 216 -1.11 8.06 -20.55
N ALA A 217 -0.29 9.12 -20.72
CA ALA A 217 -0.16 9.83 -21.96
C ALA A 217 0.49 8.98 -23.08
N ALA A 218 1.39 8.07 -22.73
CA ALA A 218 1.96 7.07 -23.66
C ALA A 218 0.93 5.97 -24.05
N GLY A 219 -0.29 6.02 -23.50
CA GLY A 219 -1.34 5.04 -23.80
C GLY A 219 -1.31 3.78 -22.91
N GLU A 220 -0.47 3.73 -21.88
CA GLU A 220 -0.38 2.61 -20.93
C GLU A 220 -1.52 2.67 -19.90
N ARG A 221 -2.74 2.24 -20.28
CA ARG A 221 -3.93 2.34 -19.43
C ARG A 221 -4.09 1.17 -18.47
N GLN A 222 -3.55 0.01 -18.78
CA GLN A 222 -3.68 -1.20 -17.97
C GLN A 222 -3.22 -0.97 -16.52
N ARG A 223 -2.03 -0.37 -16.34
CA ARG A 223 -1.47 -0.12 -15.00
C ARG A 223 -2.39 0.76 -14.15
N HIS A 224 -2.96 1.81 -14.73
CA HIS A 224 -3.89 2.70 -14.04
C HIS A 224 -5.16 1.97 -13.63
N LEU A 225 -5.77 1.20 -14.54
CA LEU A 225 -6.94 0.40 -14.22
C LEU A 225 -6.65 -0.62 -13.11
N CYS A 226 -5.53 -1.34 -13.18
CA CYS A 226 -5.16 -2.31 -12.15
C CYS A 226 -4.95 -1.65 -10.79
N LEU A 227 -4.33 -0.46 -10.72
CA LEU A 227 -4.19 0.29 -9.48
C LEU A 227 -5.54 0.73 -8.91
N LEU A 228 -6.42 1.32 -9.74
CA LEU A 228 -7.75 1.72 -9.31
C LEU A 228 -8.55 0.54 -8.74
N LEU A 229 -8.57 -0.59 -9.45
CA LEU A 229 -9.25 -1.80 -9.00
C LEU A 229 -8.60 -2.41 -7.75
N ALA A 230 -7.27 -2.39 -7.66
CA ALA A 230 -6.56 -2.83 -6.46
C ALA A 230 -6.91 -2.00 -5.24
N GLY A 231 -7.03 -0.67 -5.41
CA GLY A 231 -7.50 0.22 -4.35
C GLY A 231 -8.89 -0.17 -3.85
N LEU A 232 -9.83 -0.36 -4.77
CA LEU A 232 -11.19 -0.78 -4.42
C LEU A 232 -11.22 -2.14 -3.73
N LEU A 233 -10.47 -3.14 -4.24
CA LEU A 233 -10.37 -4.47 -3.61
C LEU A 233 -9.75 -4.39 -2.22
N CYS A 234 -8.66 -3.65 -2.05
CA CYS A 234 -8.05 -3.44 -0.74
C CYS A 234 -9.02 -2.74 0.21
N GLY A 235 -9.74 -1.72 -0.27
CA GLY A 235 -10.77 -1.03 0.50
C GLY A 235 -11.87 -1.97 1.00
N LEU A 236 -12.36 -2.88 0.14
CA LEU A 236 -13.32 -3.91 0.52
C LEU A 236 -12.75 -4.88 1.57
N TRP A 237 -11.50 -5.32 1.42
CA TRP A 237 -10.84 -6.17 2.43
C TRP A 237 -10.60 -5.43 3.74
N TRP A 238 -10.18 -4.18 3.72
CA TRP A 238 -10.03 -3.36 4.91
C TRP A 238 -11.34 -3.30 5.70
N GLU A 239 -12.43 -2.99 5.05
CA GLU A 239 -13.74 -2.90 5.70
C GLU A 239 -14.28 -4.25 6.15
N LEU A 240 -14.09 -5.30 5.35
CA LEU A 240 -14.49 -6.68 5.70
C LEU A 240 -13.85 -7.15 7.00
N TRP A 241 -12.57 -6.84 7.23
CA TRP A 241 -11.86 -7.27 8.43
C TRP A 241 -11.96 -6.28 9.58
N ASN A 242 -12.15 -5.00 9.29
CA ASN A 242 -12.40 -3.98 10.29
C ASN A 242 -13.73 -4.21 11.02
N TYR A 243 -14.78 -4.53 10.29
CA TYR A 243 -16.14 -4.61 10.82
C TYR A 243 -16.30 -5.59 11.98
N PRO A 244 -15.85 -6.87 11.91
CA PRO A 244 -16.00 -7.84 13.00
C PRO A 244 -14.91 -7.69 14.08
N SER A 245 -13.90 -6.83 13.90
CA SER A 245 -12.80 -6.70 14.84
C SER A 245 -13.21 -5.87 16.06
N PRO A 246 -12.85 -6.28 17.30
CA PRO A 246 -13.00 -5.43 18.48
C PRO A 246 -12.02 -4.24 18.46
N VAL A 247 -10.86 -4.42 17.85
CA VAL A 247 -9.89 -3.34 17.58
C VAL A 247 -10.12 -2.85 16.17
N LYS A 248 -10.74 -1.69 16.01
CA LYS A 248 -11.15 -1.19 14.70
C LYS A 248 -11.10 0.33 14.61
N TRP A 249 -11.24 0.81 13.39
CA TRP A 249 -11.54 2.21 13.14
C TRP A 249 -13.03 2.38 12.84
N VAL A 250 -13.54 3.54 13.23
CA VAL A 250 -14.89 3.99 12.95
C VAL A 250 -14.84 5.34 12.23
N TYR A 251 -15.72 5.54 11.24
CA TYR A 251 -15.72 6.77 10.47
C TYR A 251 -16.66 7.81 11.07
N SER A 252 -16.22 9.06 11.04
CA SER A 252 -16.99 10.26 11.40
C SER A 252 -16.92 11.28 10.28
N LEU A 253 -17.40 10.87 9.07
CA LEU A 253 -17.37 11.75 7.91
C LEU A 253 -18.36 12.91 8.07
N PRO A 254 -17.97 14.14 7.71
CA PRO A 254 -18.81 15.32 7.90
C PRO A 254 -20.03 15.34 6.96
N VAL A 255 -19.95 14.66 5.83
CA VAL A 255 -21.01 14.54 4.82
C VAL A 255 -21.07 13.13 4.28
N LEU A 256 -22.18 12.75 3.61
CA LEU A 256 -22.35 11.45 2.97
C LEU A 256 -22.28 10.25 3.92
N ASN A 257 -22.57 10.45 5.21
CA ASN A 257 -22.51 9.40 6.23
C ASN A 257 -23.81 8.57 6.26
N PHE A 258 -24.25 8.09 5.10
CA PHE A 258 -25.43 7.25 4.94
C PHE A 258 -25.14 6.05 4.01
N GLY A 259 -26.00 5.03 4.05
CA GLY A 259 -25.88 3.86 3.19
C GLY A 259 -24.55 3.14 3.42
N LYS A 260 -24.29 2.67 4.65
CA LYS A 260 -23.03 2.02 4.99
C LYS A 260 -22.96 0.58 4.50
N ILE A 261 -21.81 0.18 3.97
CA ILE A 261 -21.38 -1.21 3.83
C ILE A 261 -20.26 -1.40 4.85
N PHE A 262 -20.44 -2.28 5.82
CA PHE A 262 -19.61 -2.38 7.01
C PHE A 262 -19.59 -1.05 7.79
N GLU A 263 -18.42 -0.50 8.09
CA GLU A 263 -18.29 0.81 8.75
C GLU A 263 -18.28 1.97 7.73
N MET A 264 -17.97 1.72 6.46
CA MET A 264 -17.75 2.73 5.43
C MET A 264 -19.06 3.13 4.73
N PRO A 265 -19.38 4.42 4.61
CA PRO A 265 -20.40 4.89 3.68
C PRO A 265 -20.09 4.47 2.23
N VAL A 266 -21.09 4.05 1.46
CA VAL A 266 -20.90 3.53 0.08
C VAL A 266 -20.07 4.48 -0.79
N LEU A 267 -20.33 5.80 -0.72
CA LEU A 267 -19.55 6.77 -1.48
C LEU A 267 -18.11 6.93 -0.99
N GLY A 268 -17.81 6.52 0.25
CA GLY A 268 -16.44 6.49 0.77
C GLY A 268 -15.53 5.50 0.05
N PHE A 269 -16.11 4.42 -0.49
CA PHE A 269 -15.35 3.45 -1.30
C PHE A 269 -14.73 4.07 -2.56
N LEU A 270 -15.31 5.15 -3.09
CA LEU A 270 -14.72 5.88 -4.22
C LEU A 270 -13.36 6.50 -3.90
N GLY A 271 -13.09 6.81 -2.63
CA GLY A 271 -11.79 7.31 -2.17
C GLY A 271 -10.66 6.30 -2.30
N PHE A 272 -10.95 5.00 -2.23
CA PHE A 272 -9.93 3.95 -2.38
C PHE A 272 -9.38 3.87 -3.81
N LEU A 273 -10.14 4.29 -4.82
CA LEU A 273 -9.68 4.31 -6.21
C LEU A 273 -8.44 5.21 -6.38
N PRO A 274 -8.51 6.53 -6.11
CA PRO A 274 -7.34 7.41 -6.23
C PRO A 274 -6.27 7.12 -5.16
N PHE A 275 -6.64 6.66 -3.97
CA PHE A 275 -5.69 6.28 -2.92
C PHE A 275 -4.64 5.29 -3.40
N ALA A 276 -5.02 4.30 -4.24
CA ALA A 276 -4.04 3.36 -4.78
C ALA A 276 -3.04 4.02 -5.75
N LEU A 277 -3.46 5.03 -6.49
CA LEU A 277 -2.55 5.83 -7.32
C LEU A 277 -1.61 6.66 -6.44
N GLU A 278 -2.11 7.25 -5.35
CA GLU A 278 -1.27 7.94 -4.36
C GLU A 278 -0.22 7.00 -3.75
N CYS A 279 -0.63 5.81 -3.32
CA CYS A 279 0.28 4.79 -2.82
C CYS A 279 1.42 4.50 -3.82
N ALA A 280 1.08 4.33 -5.10
CA ALA A 280 2.07 4.04 -6.15
C ALA A 280 3.04 5.20 -6.37
N VAL A 281 2.53 6.44 -6.42
CA VAL A 281 3.34 7.64 -6.63
C VAL A 281 4.22 7.93 -5.41
N MET A 282 3.66 7.89 -4.19
CA MET A 282 4.41 8.12 -2.95
C MET A 282 5.51 7.09 -2.77
N TYR A 283 5.21 5.81 -3.02
CA TYR A 283 6.22 4.75 -2.97
C TYR A 283 7.33 4.99 -3.99
N ARG A 284 6.97 5.32 -5.25
CA ARG A 284 7.97 5.61 -6.29
C ARG A 284 8.84 6.81 -5.94
N PHE A 285 8.27 7.86 -5.38
CA PHE A 285 8.99 9.04 -4.93
C PHE A 285 10.00 8.70 -3.82
N LEU A 286 9.57 7.96 -2.78
CA LEU A 286 10.47 7.50 -1.71
C LEU A 286 11.59 6.59 -2.22
N GLN A 287 11.28 5.69 -3.15
CA GLN A 287 12.30 4.86 -3.81
C GLN A 287 13.34 5.69 -4.55
N LEU A 288 12.93 6.72 -5.28
CA LEU A 288 13.85 7.58 -6.02
C LEU A 288 14.74 8.38 -5.10
N ILE A 289 14.26 8.80 -3.94
CA ILE A 289 15.08 9.44 -2.91
C ILE A 289 16.08 8.42 -2.35
N ASP A 290 15.62 7.25 -1.90
CA ASP A 290 16.47 6.21 -1.31
C ASP A 290 17.60 5.77 -2.26
N GLN A 291 17.30 5.67 -3.57
CA GLN A 291 18.28 5.29 -4.60
C GLN A 291 19.38 6.34 -4.79
N ARG A 292 19.10 7.62 -4.50
CA ARG A 292 20.07 8.71 -4.61
C ARG A 292 20.92 8.91 -3.36
N LEU A 293 20.48 8.33 -2.25
CA LEU A 293 21.17 8.46 -0.97
C LEU A 293 22.15 7.31 -0.75
N SER A 294 23.25 7.56 -0.07
CA SER A 294 24.25 6.58 0.33
C SER A 294 24.83 6.90 1.72
N GLY A 295 25.45 5.92 2.34
CA GLY A 295 26.15 6.11 3.62
C GLY A 295 25.30 6.75 4.71
N SER A 296 25.85 7.78 5.37
CA SER A 296 25.19 8.50 6.47
C SER A 296 23.90 9.20 6.05
N ALA A 297 23.83 9.74 4.83
CA ALA A 297 22.61 10.41 4.34
C ALA A 297 21.42 9.44 4.24
N ARG A 298 21.67 8.22 3.78
CA ARG A 298 20.63 7.16 3.76
C ARG A 298 20.23 6.77 5.18
N LEU A 299 21.18 6.62 6.10
CA LEU A 299 20.87 6.32 7.49
C LEU A 299 20.00 7.43 8.12
N VAL A 300 20.36 8.69 7.93
CA VAL A 300 19.57 9.84 8.42
C VAL A 300 18.16 9.81 7.83
N PHE A 301 18.00 9.52 6.54
CA PHE A 301 16.70 9.40 5.89
C PHE A 301 15.79 8.35 6.55
N TYR A 302 16.32 7.17 6.91
CA TYR A 302 15.56 6.14 7.63
C TYR A 302 15.26 6.53 9.07
N LEU A 303 16.25 7.08 9.79
CA LEU A 303 16.07 7.53 11.18
C LEU A 303 15.04 8.65 11.30
N THR A 304 15.02 9.59 10.34
CA THR A 304 14.00 10.66 10.29
C THR A 304 12.59 10.09 10.14
N GLN A 305 12.42 9.05 9.31
CA GLN A 305 11.12 8.37 9.19
C GLN A 305 10.71 7.66 10.49
N VAL A 306 11.65 6.97 11.15
CA VAL A 306 11.36 6.35 12.45
C VAL A 306 10.98 7.40 13.52
N ALA A 307 11.71 8.52 13.57
CA ALA A 307 11.35 9.62 14.48
C ALA A 307 9.95 10.19 14.15
N PHE A 308 9.62 10.36 12.87
CA PHE A 308 8.28 10.74 12.43
C PHE A 308 7.21 9.74 12.90
N TRP A 309 7.46 8.42 12.79
CA TRP A 309 6.53 7.40 13.26
C TRP A 309 6.27 7.53 14.76
N LEU A 310 7.32 7.67 15.58
CA LEU A 310 7.18 7.78 17.03
C LEU A 310 6.35 9.00 17.44
N VAL A 311 6.58 10.14 16.80
CA VAL A 311 5.79 11.36 17.01
C VAL A 311 4.33 11.13 16.63
N LEU A 312 4.08 10.49 15.48
CA LEU A 312 2.72 10.24 15.02
C LEU A 312 2.00 9.18 15.84
N PHE A 313 2.66 8.12 16.30
CA PHE A 313 2.05 7.15 17.20
C PHE A 313 1.60 7.79 18.51
N PHE A 314 2.42 8.68 19.08
CA PHE A 314 2.02 9.48 20.24
C PHE A 314 0.82 10.38 19.93
N ALA A 315 0.81 11.04 18.79
CA ALA A 315 -0.29 11.91 18.37
C ALA A 315 -1.59 11.14 18.11
N LEU A 316 -1.50 9.94 17.51
CA LEU A 316 -2.64 9.03 17.32
C LEU A 316 -3.26 8.63 18.66
N ASP A 317 -2.43 8.14 19.59
CA ASP A 317 -2.87 7.78 20.94
C ASP A 317 -3.59 8.94 21.65
N SER A 318 -3.14 10.18 21.43
CA SER A 318 -3.66 11.36 22.10
C SER A 318 -4.93 11.95 21.48
N ARG A 319 -5.15 11.78 20.15
CA ARG A 319 -6.22 12.49 19.42
C ARG A 319 -7.24 11.60 18.74
N THR A 320 -6.83 10.44 18.26
CA THR A 320 -7.68 9.60 17.39
C THR A 320 -8.12 8.31 18.06
N VAL A 321 -7.44 7.86 19.12
CA VAL A 321 -7.86 6.70 19.90
C VAL A 321 -8.96 7.11 20.88
N LEU A 322 -10.13 6.46 20.78
CA LEU A 322 -11.28 6.70 21.65
C LEU A 322 -11.28 5.77 22.88
N SER A 323 -10.78 4.54 22.73
CA SER A 323 -10.72 3.59 23.83
C SER A 323 -9.53 2.65 23.70
N PHE A 324 -8.99 2.24 24.85
CA PHE A 324 -7.96 1.22 24.97
C PHE A 324 -8.56 -0.03 25.63
N GLY A 325 -8.20 -1.21 25.09
CA GLY A 325 -8.75 -2.48 25.51
C GLY A 325 -10.09 -2.82 24.85
N PRO A 326 -10.44 -4.11 24.83
CA PRO A 326 -11.73 -4.56 24.30
C PRO A 326 -12.84 -3.86 25.08
N GLY A 327 -13.76 -3.19 24.35
CA GLY A 327 -14.95 -2.59 24.91
C GLY A 327 -15.97 -3.63 25.33
#